data_a40d4a2bbc58a846d05fa518e00d6230
#
_entry.id   a40d4a2bbc58a846d05fa518e00d6230
#
_cell.length_a   1.000
_cell.length_b   1.000
_cell.length_c   1.000
_cell.angle_alpha   90.00
_cell.angle_beta   90.00
_cell.angle_gamma   90.00
#
_symmetry.space_group_name_H-M   'P 1'
#
loop_
_entity.id
_entity.type
_entity.pdbx_description
1 polymer ?
#
loop_
_entity_poly.entity_id
_entity_poly.type
_entity_poly.pdbx_seq_one_letter_code
_entity_poly.pdbx_strand_id
1 'polypeptide(L)'
;MSYSRFEGFFKAFDHTQLFYQSWTHPKPVASVIITHGQGEHSECYSRLVNFFEDKQINFYSYDLRGHGRSKGLRGYSEYFENYVKDNLQFYDLITKKVNGKHPLFILGHSMGGLIQTLSLLQADQSAFQAQILSAPLFGLAVEVPAFKKHGAQLIHKLFPKLTLGNEIVYDMLTRDPEVLREYEKDSLRHDRISSGVYLGFVREFENLHTRVSGITLPSLLVCSEKDPIVDSRACELVFAGLGSKVKKSHLYGQEAKHELFNDIIRTEVFGDLGRFIDSQIGASK
;
A
#
# COMPACT_ATOMS: atom_id res chain seq x y z
N MET A 1 -1.11 -27.52 -2.21
CA MET A 1 -0.82 -27.47 -0.74
C MET A 1 -1.26 -26.11 -0.28
N SER A 2 -2.12 -26.03 0.74
CA SER A 2 -2.61 -24.76 1.28
C SER A 2 -1.51 -23.99 2.00
N TYR A 3 -1.63 -22.66 2.04
CA TYR A 3 -0.74 -21.80 2.84
C TYR A 3 -0.71 -22.19 4.31
N SER A 4 0.47 -22.12 4.91
CA SER A 4 0.61 -22.02 6.35
C SER A 4 0.45 -20.55 6.75
N ARG A 5 -0.52 -20.24 7.59
CA ARG A 5 -0.80 -18.89 8.07
C ARG A 5 -0.13 -18.67 9.43
N PHE A 6 0.47 -17.51 9.59
CA PHE A 6 1.01 -17.02 10.86
C PHE A 6 0.43 -15.64 11.17
N GLU A 7 0.13 -15.40 12.43
CA GLU A 7 -0.28 -14.10 12.97
C GLU A 7 0.56 -13.75 14.20
N GLY A 8 0.96 -12.49 14.33
CA GLY A 8 1.77 -12.05 15.44
C GLY A 8 1.97 -10.54 15.49
N PHE A 9 2.88 -10.10 16.33
CA PHE A 9 3.21 -8.69 16.49
C PHE A 9 4.70 -8.47 16.34
N PHE A 10 5.09 -7.35 15.77
CA PHE A 10 6.45 -6.85 15.81
C PHE A 10 6.49 -5.47 16.48
N LYS A 11 7.66 -5.06 16.92
CA LYS A 11 7.86 -3.74 17.52
C LYS A 11 8.25 -2.74 16.43
N ALA A 12 7.49 -1.67 16.32
CA ALA A 12 7.81 -0.50 15.52
C ALA A 12 9.06 0.22 16.05
N PHE A 13 9.52 1.27 15.35
CA PHE A 13 10.68 2.06 15.73
C PHE A 13 10.58 2.69 17.15
N ASP A 14 9.35 2.98 17.62
CA ASP A 14 9.01 3.55 18.92
C ASP A 14 8.45 2.50 19.92
N HIS A 15 8.70 1.22 19.65
CA HIS A 15 8.22 0.07 20.40
C HIS A 15 6.70 -0.16 20.37
N THR A 16 5.94 0.58 19.58
CA THR A 16 4.52 0.30 19.34
C THR A 16 4.38 -1.10 18.76
N GLN A 17 3.41 -1.89 19.29
CA GLN A 17 3.12 -3.22 18.77
C GLN A 17 2.25 -3.13 17.52
N LEU A 18 2.79 -3.57 16.40
CA LEU A 18 2.10 -3.65 15.12
C LEU A 18 1.81 -5.11 14.78
N PHE A 19 0.56 -5.38 14.45
CA PHE A 19 0.12 -6.69 14.03
C PHE A 19 0.66 -7.00 12.63
N TYR A 20 1.10 -8.23 12.40
CA TYR A 20 1.42 -8.71 11.06
C TYR A 20 0.99 -10.15 10.87
N GLN A 21 0.78 -10.52 9.64
CA GLN A 21 0.46 -11.87 9.25
C GLN A 21 1.23 -12.30 8.02
N SER A 22 1.33 -13.59 7.82
CA SER A 22 1.94 -14.17 6.63
C SER A 22 1.21 -15.42 6.16
N TRP A 23 1.24 -15.62 4.86
CA TRP A 23 0.78 -16.82 4.17
C TRP A 23 2.01 -17.41 3.49
N THR A 24 2.43 -18.57 3.94
CA THR A 24 3.72 -19.16 3.51
C THR A 24 3.55 -20.55 2.92
N HIS A 25 4.27 -20.79 1.84
CA HIS A 25 4.39 -22.08 1.18
C HIS A 25 5.70 -22.75 1.61
N PRO A 26 5.76 -24.09 1.78
CA PRO A 26 6.98 -24.81 2.21
C PRO A 26 8.13 -24.70 1.20
N LYS A 27 7.84 -24.46 -0.08
CA LYS A 27 8.84 -24.27 -1.15
C LYS A 27 8.49 -23.04 -1.98
N PRO A 28 8.68 -21.83 -1.44
CA PRO A 28 8.30 -20.62 -2.16
C PRO A 28 9.27 -20.31 -3.30
N VAL A 29 8.72 -19.85 -4.42
CA VAL A 29 9.50 -19.34 -5.56
C VAL A 29 9.75 -17.84 -5.46
N ALA A 30 8.92 -17.12 -4.69
CA ALA A 30 9.04 -15.70 -4.43
C ALA A 30 8.33 -15.34 -3.12
N SER A 31 8.57 -14.13 -2.63
CA SER A 31 7.81 -13.50 -1.55
C SER A 31 7.35 -12.10 -1.95
N VAL A 32 6.21 -11.66 -1.41
CA VAL A 32 5.67 -10.32 -1.56
C VAL A 32 5.38 -9.71 -0.20
N ILE A 33 5.90 -8.52 0.07
CA ILE A 33 5.48 -7.70 1.21
C ILE A 33 4.38 -6.78 0.73
N ILE A 34 3.26 -6.70 1.46
CA ILE A 34 2.12 -5.85 1.15
C ILE A 34 2.01 -4.74 2.20
N THR A 35 1.95 -3.48 1.74
CA THR A 35 1.65 -2.30 2.56
C THR A 35 0.29 -1.76 2.17
N HIS A 36 -0.67 -1.86 3.07
CA HIS A 36 -2.08 -1.51 2.83
C HIS A 36 -2.35 0.01 2.86
N GLY A 37 -3.54 0.43 2.40
CA GLY A 37 -3.96 1.82 2.34
C GLY A 37 -4.65 2.34 3.60
N GLN A 38 -5.17 3.57 3.51
CA GLN A 38 -5.87 4.24 4.60
C GLN A 38 -7.21 3.57 4.90
N GLY A 39 -7.47 3.29 6.17
CA GLY A 39 -8.76 2.79 6.65
C GLY A 39 -9.01 1.30 6.42
N GLU A 40 -8.08 0.59 5.78
CA GLU A 40 -8.11 -0.86 5.60
C GLU A 40 -7.10 -1.59 6.51
N HIS A 41 -6.80 -2.86 6.25
CA HIS A 41 -5.87 -3.69 7.02
C HIS A 41 -5.36 -4.87 6.18
N SER A 42 -4.39 -5.60 6.70
CA SER A 42 -3.69 -6.69 6.00
C SER A 42 -4.60 -7.82 5.49
N GLU A 43 -5.73 -8.11 6.15
CA GLU A 43 -6.68 -9.15 5.71
C GLU A 43 -7.43 -8.79 4.43
N CYS A 44 -7.54 -7.51 4.08
CA CYS A 44 -8.19 -7.05 2.85
C CYS A 44 -7.55 -7.61 1.57
N TYR A 45 -6.36 -8.19 1.69
CA TYR A 45 -5.60 -8.78 0.58
C TYR A 45 -5.79 -10.30 0.43
N SER A 46 -6.69 -10.91 1.19
CA SER A 46 -6.94 -12.36 1.15
C SER A 46 -7.32 -12.86 -0.25
N ARG A 47 -8.08 -12.09 -1.04
CA ARG A 47 -8.42 -12.43 -2.43
C ARG A 47 -7.19 -12.50 -3.34
N LEU A 48 -6.28 -11.53 -3.21
CA LEU A 48 -4.99 -11.54 -3.91
C LEU A 48 -4.17 -12.75 -3.51
N VAL A 49 -4.01 -12.99 -2.21
CA VAL A 49 -3.24 -14.12 -1.68
C VAL A 49 -3.79 -15.45 -2.18
N ASN A 50 -5.10 -15.66 -2.11
CA ASN A 50 -5.74 -16.89 -2.55
C ASN A 50 -5.58 -17.14 -4.07
N PHE A 51 -5.62 -16.08 -4.88
CA PHE A 51 -5.38 -16.21 -6.32
C PHE A 51 -3.99 -16.76 -6.64
N PHE A 52 -2.99 -16.42 -5.83
CA PHE A 52 -1.61 -16.86 -6.03
C PHE A 52 -1.23 -18.13 -5.25
N GLU A 53 -2.18 -18.83 -4.63
CA GLU A 53 -1.89 -20.01 -3.82
C GLU A 53 -1.11 -21.09 -4.60
N ASP A 54 -1.53 -21.39 -5.83
CA ASP A 54 -0.88 -22.38 -6.68
C ASP A 54 0.48 -21.92 -7.26
N LYS A 55 0.79 -20.63 -7.16
CA LYS A 55 2.05 -20.05 -7.65
C LYS A 55 3.21 -20.17 -6.67
N GLN A 56 2.99 -20.73 -5.48
CA GLN A 56 4.00 -20.88 -4.44
C GLN A 56 4.67 -19.55 -4.02
N ILE A 57 3.91 -18.48 -3.96
CA ILE A 57 4.37 -17.15 -3.56
C ILE A 57 4.00 -16.93 -2.10
N ASN A 58 4.98 -16.59 -1.26
CA ASN A 58 4.70 -16.16 0.11
C ASN A 58 4.20 -14.73 0.14
N PHE A 59 3.30 -14.44 1.08
CA PHE A 59 2.84 -13.07 1.34
C PHE A 59 3.07 -12.72 2.80
N TYR A 60 3.47 -11.45 3.01
CA TYR A 60 3.67 -10.85 4.32
C TYR A 60 2.98 -9.49 4.32
N SER A 61 2.14 -9.21 5.29
CA SER A 61 1.49 -7.92 5.43
C SER A 61 1.36 -7.56 6.90
N TYR A 62 1.40 -6.27 7.22
CA TYR A 62 1.18 -5.79 8.58
C TYR A 62 0.07 -4.73 8.57
N ASP A 63 -0.59 -4.59 9.71
CA ASP A 63 -1.54 -3.51 9.90
C ASP A 63 -0.79 -2.24 10.32
N LEU A 64 -0.96 -1.15 9.57
CA LEU A 64 -0.36 0.15 9.88
C LEU A 64 -0.75 0.60 11.29
N ARG A 65 0.08 1.44 11.95
CA ARG A 65 -0.28 2.02 13.25
C ARG A 65 -1.67 2.67 13.19
N GLY A 66 -2.51 2.41 14.19
CA GLY A 66 -3.87 2.91 14.23
C GLY A 66 -4.82 2.27 13.22
N HIS A 67 -4.46 1.13 12.59
CA HIS A 67 -5.28 0.37 11.67
C HIS A 67 -5.42 -1.09 12.11
N GLY A 68 -6.44 -1.77 11.61
CA GLY A 68 -6.65 -3.19 11.83
C GLY A 68 -6.51 -3.61 13.30
N ARG A 69 -5.62 -4.56 13.55
CA ARG A 69 -5.30 -5.12 14.88
C ARG A 69 -4.07 -4.45 15.52
N SER A 70 -3.39 -3.54 14.81
CA SER A 70 -2.26 -2.78 15.34
C SER A 70 -2.68 -1.81 16.42
N LYS A 71 -1.75 -1.54 17.36
CA LYS A 71 -1.95 -0.54 18.41
C LYS A 71 -1.96 0.88 17.84
N GLY A 72 -2.56 1.79 18.57
CA GLY A 72 -2.70 3.21 18.25
C GLY A 72 -4.14 3.66 18.14
N LEU A 73 -4.34 4.97 18.16
CA LEU A 73 -5.66 5.57 17.94
C LEU A 73 -6.01 5.46 16.44
N ARG A 74 -7.26 5.11 16.14
CA ARG A 74 -7.72 4.89 14.76
C ARG A 74 -7.46 6.10 13.85
N GLY A 75 -6.72 5.84 12.75
CA GLY A 75 -6.36 6.84 11.75
C GLY A 75 -5.42 7.94 12.25
N TYR A 76 -4.77 7.75 13.40
CA TYR A 76 -3.86 8.70 13.99
C TYR A 76 -2.40 8.30 13.84
N SER A 77 -1.60 9.22 13.38
CA SER A 77 -0.17 9.31 13.64
C SER A 77 0.19 10.78 13.85
N GLU A 78 1.11 11.07 14.74
CA GLU A 78 1.58 12.44 14.98
C GLU A 78 2.23 13.01 13.71
N TYR A 79 3.05 12.18 13.04
CA TYR A 79 3.72 12.51 11.78
C TYR A 79 3.51 11.38 10.78
N PHE A 80 3.38 11.73 9.50
CA PHE A 80 3.26 10.74 8.42
C PHE A 80 4.51 9.86 8.31
N GLU A 81 5.66 10.43 8.59
CA GLU A 81 6.97 9.76 8.59
C GLU A 81 7.04 8.56 9.54
N ASN A 82 6.19 8.49 10.54
CA ASN A 82 6.12 7.33 11.43
C ASN A 82 5.68 6.07 10.69
N TYR A 83 4.78 6.19 9.70
CA TYR A 83 4.42 5.06 8.84
C TYR A 83 5.61 4.58 8.00
N VAL A 84 6.43 5.51 7.50
CA VAL A 84 7.65 5.16 6.74
C VAL A 84 8.65 4.43 7.62
N LYS A 85 8.88 4.91 8.86
CA LYS A 85 9.77 4.24 9.82
C LYS A 85 9.28 2.85 10.19
N ASP A 86 7.97 2.68 10.41
CA ASP A 86 7.37 1.36 10.70
C ASP A 86 7.55 0.41 9.51
N ASN A 87 7.34 0.91 8.30
CA ASN A 87 7.48 0.12 7.09
C ASN A 87 8.93 -0.34 6.86
N LEU A 88 9.91 0.52 7.15
CA LEU A 88 11.33 0.17 7.12
C LEU A 88 11.66 -0.92 8.14
N GLN A 89 11.09 -0.87 9.36
CA GLN A 89 11.24 -1.93 10.37
C GLN A 89 10.63 -3.25 9.90
N PHE A 90 9.46 -3.20 9.23
CA PHE A 90 8.85 -4.39 8.67
C PHE A 90 9.65 -4.96 7.51
N TYR A 91 10.18 -4.11 6.63
CA TYR A 91 11.08 -4.53 5.54
C TYR A 91 12.31 -5.24 6.08
N ASP A 92 12.98 -4.68 7.11
CA ASP A 92 14.13 -5.31 7.76
C ASP A 92 13.78 -6.71 8.34
N LEU A 93 12.63 -6.79 9.02
CA LEU A 93 12.14 -8.05 9.59
C LEU A 93 11.96 -9.13 8.51
N ILE A 94 11.30 -8.80 7.41
CA ILE A 94 10.98 -9.78 6.36
C ILE A 94 12.21 -10.08 5.50
N THR A 95 13.04 -9.10 5.19
CA THR A 95 14.31 -9.33 4.48
C THR A 95 15.20 -10.29 5.21
N LYS A 96 15.36 -10.16 6.54
CA LYS A 96 16.09 -11.11 7.39
C LYS A 96 15.45 -12.50 7.38
N LYS A 97 14.11 -12.58 7.36
CA LYS A 97 13.38 -13.85 7.33
C LYS A 97 13.55 -14.58 6.00
N VAL A 98 13.45 -13.87 4.88
CA VAL A 98 13.66 -14.40 3.53
C VAL A 98 15.13 -14.72 3.29
N ASN A 99 16.03 -13.86 3.77
CA ASN A 99 17.49 -14.04 3.77
C ASN A 99 18.06 -14.45 2.40
N GLY A 100 17.60 -13.79 1.32
CA GLY A 100 18.06 -14.02 -0.04
C GLY A 100 17.73 -15.38 -0.66
N LYS A 101 16.92 -16.22 0.00
CA LYS A 101 16.59 -17.58 -0.47
C LYS A 101 15.79 -17.60 -1.76
N HIS A 102 15.03 -16.55 -2.02
CA HIS A 102 14.23 -16.34 -3.23
C HIS A 102 13.92 -14.86 -3.42
N PRO A 103 13.48 -14.42 -4.62
CA PRO A 103 13.15 -13.04 -4.90
C PRO A 103 12.12 -12.45 -3.93
N LEU A 104 12.33 -11.22 -3.48
CA LEU A 104 11.43 -10.49 -2.60
C LEU A 104 10.86 -9.28 -3.33
N PHE A 105 9.55 -9.26 -3.49
CA PHE A 105 8.77 -8.17 -4.09
C PHE A 105 8.13 -7.32 -2.99
N ILE A 106 7.82 -6.08 -3.33
CA ILE A 106 7.03 -5.19 -2.48
C ILE A 106 5.83 -4.67 -3.25
N LEU A 107 4.68 -4.60 -2.59
CA LEU A 107 3.41 -4.11 -3.13
C LEU A 107 2.84 -3.06 -2.17
N GLY A 108 2.55 -1.87 -2.67
CA GLY A 108 1.89 -0.83 -1.90
C GLY A 108 0.61 -0.36 -2.58
N HIS A 109 -0.48 -0.30 -1.81
CA HIS A 109 -1.77 0.19 -2.28
C HIS A 109 -2.10 1.54 -1.65
N SER A 110 -2.59 2.50 -2.46
CA SER A 110 -3.08 3.79 -1.98
C SER A 110 -2.04 4.49 -1.08
N MET A 111 -2.38 4.85 0.16
CA MET A 111 -1.45 5.41 1.15
C MET A 111 -0.25 4.48 1.39
N GLY A 112 -0.44 3.15 1.34
CA GLY A 112 0.65 2.18 1.39
C GLY A 112 1.63 2.30 0.23
N GLY A 113 1.15 2.68 -0.96
CA GLY A 113 2.00 2.98 -2.12
C GLY A 113 2.89 4.21 -1.91
N LEU A 114 2.36 5.26 -1.27
CA LEU A 114 3.16 6.42 -0.88
C LEU A 114 4.17 6.05 0.20
N ILE A 115 3.76 5.33 1.24
CA ILE A 115 4.65 4.85 2.31
C ILE A 115 5.79 4.00 1.72
N GLN A 116 5.47 3.04 0.84
CA GLN A 116 6.44 2.22 0.14
C GLN A 116 7.45 3.06 -0.65
N THR A 117 6.97 4.02 -1.43
CA THR A 117 7.82 4.91 -2.24
C THR A 117 8.78 5.72 -1.37
N LEU A 118 8.28 6.33 -0.29
CA LEU A 118 9.10 7.07 0.66
C LEU A 118 10.10 6.16 1.42
N SER A 119 9.72 4.92 1.68
CA SER A 119 10.62 3.93 2.29
C SER A 119 11.76 3.55 1.34
N LEU A 120 11.48 3.36 0.05
CA LEU A 120 12.50 3.02 -0.96
C LEU A 120 13.52 4.14 -1.17
N LEU A 121 13.16 5.40 -0.93
CA LEU A 121 14.12 6.51 -0.97
C LEU A 121 15.15 6.46 0.18
N GLN A 122 14.93 5.62 1.19
CA GLN A 122 15.77 5.48 2.39
C GLN A 122 16.34 4.08 2.56
N ALA A 123 15.73 3.06 1.93
CA ALA A 123 16.12 1.65 2.06
C ALA A 123 17.24 1.26 1.10
N ASP A 124 17.97 0.20 1.46
CA ASP A 124 18.77 -0.54 0.49
C ASP A 124 17.85 -1.31 -0.46
N GLN A 125 17.75 -0.82 -1.70
CA GLN A 125 16.87 -1.41 -2.70
C GLN A 125 17.36 -2.78 -3.20
N SER A 126 18.63 -3.13 -2.99
CA SER A 126 19.19 -4.42 -3.43
C SER A 126 18.53 -5.64 -2.77
N ALA A 127 17.86 -5.42 -1.64
CA ALA A 127 17.07 -6.44 -0.96
C ALA A 127 15.80 -6.85 -1.73
N PHE A 128 15.36 -6.05 -2.71
CA PHE A 128 14.10 -6.25 -3.41
C PHE A 128 14.30 -6.52 -4.90
N GLN A 129 13.51 -7.44 -5.44
CA GLN A 129 13.52 -7.80 -6.86
C GLN A 129 12.79 -6.78 -7.72
N ALA A 130 11.62 -6.32 -7.26
CA ALA A 130 10.78 -5.36 -7.96
C ALA A 130 9.72 -4.76 -7.03
N GLN A 131 9.08 -3.67 -7.48
CA GLN A 131 7.95 -3.07 -6.79
C GLN A 131 6.67 -3.07 -7.63
N ILE A 132 5.53 -3.13 -6.92
CA ILE A 132 4.19 -3.01 -7.46
C ILE A 132 3.49 -1.87 -6.73
N LEU A 133 2.91 -0.95 -7.49
CA LEU A 133 2.15 0.19 -7.00
C LEU A 133 0.71 0.06 -7.50
N SER A 134 -0.24 -0.09 -6.58
CA SER A 134 -1.67 -0.16 -6.87
C SER A 134 -2.35 1.12 -6.43
N ALA A 135 -2.85 1.91 -7.38
CA ALA A 135 -3.52 3.19 -7.12
C ALA A 135 -2.82 4.03 -6.03
N PRO A 136 -1.47 4.27 -6.13
CA PRO A 136 -0.69 4.88 -5.07
C PRO A 136 -1.14 6.31 -4.78
N LEU A 137 -1.15 6.72 -3.50
CA LEU A 137 -1.56 8.05 -3.08
C LEU A 137 -0.47 9.10 -3.41
N PHE A 138 -0.36 9.47 -4.68
CA PHE A 138 0.57 10.50 -5.15
C PHE A 138 -0.08 11.86 -5.45
N GLY A 139 -1.40 11.91 -5.35
CA GLY A 139 -2.26 13.07 -5.47
C GLY A 139 -3.70 12.67 -5.14
N LEU A 140 -4.57 13.62 -4.89
CA LEU A 140 -6.00 13.41 -4.66
C LEU A 140 -6.79 13.73 -5.93
N ALA A 141 -7.78 12.90 -6.26
CA ALA A 141 -8.65 13.10 -7.42
C ALA A 141 -9.53 14.35 -7.28
N VAL A 142 -9.78 14.77 -6.05
CA VAL A 142 -10.60 15.96 -5.73
C VAL A 142 -9.71 17.03 -5.14
N GLU A 143 -9.80 18.26 -5.67
CA GLU A 143 -9.13 19.42 -5.09
C GLU A 143 -9.67 19.70 -3.68
N VAL A 144 -8.76 19.75 -2.72
CA VAL A 144 -9.10 20.10 -1.34
C VAL A 144 -9.07 21.63 -1.20
N PRO A 145 -10.20 22.29 -0.86
CA PRO A 145 -10.26 23.73 -0.71
C PRO A 145 -9.22 24.25 0.29
N ALA A 146 -8.59 25.39 -0.01
CA ALA A 146 -7.50 25.96 0.82
C ALA A 146 -7.91 26.15 2.29
N PHE A 147 -9.18 26.50 2.58
CA PHE A 147 -9.66 26.65 3.95
C PHE A 147 -9.63 25.32 4.75
N LYS A 148 -9.84 24.17 4.10
CA LYS A 148 -9.69 22.83 4.76
C LYS A 148 -8.23 22.59 5.14
N LYS A 149 -7.26 22.97 4.29
CA LYS A 149 -5.82 22.87 4.58
C LYS A 149 -5.44 23.75 5.79
N HIS A 150 -5.90 25.01 5.82
CA HIS A 150 -5.67 25.90 6.97
C HIS A 150 -6.37 25.40 8.24
N GLY A 151 -7.61 24.91 8.12
CA GLY A 151 -8.32 24.27 9.23
C GLY A 151 -7.57 23.07 9.79
N ALA A 152 -7.02 22.21 8.93
CA ALA A 152 -6.21 21.06 9.35
C ALA A 152 -4.94 21.50 10.10
N GLN A 153 -4.26 22.57 9.67
CA GLN A 153 -3.10 23.13 10.37
C GLN A 153 -3.47 23.60 11.78
N LEU A 154 -4.59 24.30 11.93
CA LEU A 154 -5.07 24.77 13.23
C LEU A 154 -5.46 23.59 14.15
N ILE A 155 -6.18 22.60 13.62
CA ILE A 155 -6.55 21.39 14.35
C ILE A 155 -5.29 20.62 14.77
N HIS A 156 -4.30 20.47 13.87
CA HIS A 156 -3.04 19.81 14.22
C HIS A 156 -2.33 20.48 15.38
N LYS A 157 -2.34 21.80 15.42
CA LYS A 157 -1.69 22.59 16.50
C LYS A 157 -2.43 22.49 17.84
N LEU A 158 -3.77 22.53 17.81
CA LEU A 158 -4.58 22.62 19.05
C LEU A 158 -5.05 21.25 19.54
N PHE A 159 -5.36 20.34 18.63
CA PHE A 159 -5.96 19.02 18.89
C PHE A 159 -5.30 17.94 18.03
N PRO A 160 -3.99 17.68 18.16
CA PRO A 160 -3.24 16.81 17.24
C PRO A 160 -3.78 15.38 17.19
N LYS A 161 -4.42 14.90 18.26
CA LYS A 161 -5.01 13.54 18.34
C LYS A 161 -6.44 13.47 17.81
N LEU A 162 -7.04 14.59 17.40
CA LEU A 162 -8.37 14.58 16.82
C LEU A 162 -8.32 13.89 15.45
N THR A 163 -9.17 12.89 15.25
CA THR A 163 -9.38 12.22 13.96
C THR A 163 -10.77 12.56 13.42
N LEU A 164 -10.84 12.85 12.14
CA LEU A 164 -12.06 13.17 11.41
C LEU A 164 -12.37 12.08 10.38
N GLY A 165 -13.58 12.06 9.83
CA GLY A 165 -13.91 11.22 8.68
C GLY A 165 -13.12 11.66 7.45
N ASN A 166 -12.64 10.69 6.65
CA ASN A 166 -11.87 10.94 5.43
C ASN A 166 -12.74 11.18 4.19
N GLU A 167 -14.07 11.21 4.35
CA GLU A 167 -15.06 11.43 3.29
C GLU A 167 -15.05 10.34 2.18
N ILE A 168 -14.33 9.24 2.37
CA ILE A 168 -14.33 8.10 1.44
C ILE A 168 -15.52 7.21 1.74
N VAL A 169 -16.39 7.00 0.74
CA VAL A 169 -17.50 6.05 0.82
C VAL A 169 -17.16 4.77 0.07
N TYR A 170 -17.70 3.64 0.52
CA TYR A 170 -17.32 2.32 -0.02
C TYR A 170 -17.58 2.16 -1.52
N ASP A 171 -18.58 2.84 -2.08
CA ASP A 171 -18.85 2.87 -3.52
C ASP A 171 -17.73 3.48 -4.38
N MET A 172 -16.82 4.25 -3.76
CA MET A 172 -15.60 4.74 -4.41
C MET A 172 -14.51 3.67 -4.47
N LEU A 173 -14.59 2.64 -3.61
CA LEU A 173 -13.56 1.61 -3.46
C LEU A 173 -13.73 0.45 -4.45
N THR A 174 -14.96 0.00 -4.65
CA THR A 174 -15.27 -1.19 -5.47
C THR A 174 -16.66 -1.14 -6.07
N ARG A 175 -16.86 -1.88 -7.17
CA ARG A 175 -18.16 -2.12 -7.79
C ARG A 175 -18.77 -3.46 -7.40
N ASP A 176 -18.02 -4.30 -6.67
CA ASP A 176 -18.49 -5.63 -6.29
C ASP A 176 -19.47 -5.54 -5.10
N PRO A 177 -20.77 -5.88 -5.30
CA PRO A 177 -21.76 -5.73 -4.24
C PRO A 177 -21.55 -6.71 -3.08
N GLU A 178 -20.82 -7.81 -3.26
CA GLU A 178 -20.48 -8.73 -2.18
C GLU A 178 -19.40 -8.12 -1.31
N VAL A 179 -18.39 -7.53 -1.94
CA VAL A 179 -17.31 -6.81 -1.24
C VAL A 179 -17.87 -5.62 -0.45
N LEU A 180 -18.79 -4.84 -1.03
CA LEU A 180 -19.44 -3.73 -0.32
C LEU A 180 -20.12 -4.21 0.97
N ARG A 181 -20.88 -5.33 0.92
CA ARG A 181 -21.51 -5.92 2.10
C ARG A 181 -20.51 -6.44 3.15
N GLU A 182 -19.34 -6.90 2.72
CA GLU A 182 -18.27 -7.29 3.62
C GLU A 182 -17.66 -6.06 4.32
N TYR A 183 -17.42 -4.96 3.59
CA TYR A 183 -16.88 -3.72 4.15
C TYR A 183 -17.77 -3.12 5.23
N GLU A 184 -19.09 -3.15 5.02
CA GLU A 184 -20.06 -2.66 6.02
C GLU A 184 -20.02 -3.46 7.34
N LYS A 185 -19.61 -4.72 7.29
CA LYS A 185 -19.52 -5.62 8.45
C LYS A 185 -18.14 -5.68 9.08
N ASP A 186 -17.13 -5.14 8.40
CA ASP A 186 -15.74 -5.22 8.82
C ASP A 186 -15.43 -4.16 9.89
N SER A 187 -15.43 -4.57 11.14
CA SER A 187 -15.14 -3.70 12.29
C SER A 187 -13.67 -3.24 12.37
N LEU A 188 -12.78 -3.80 11.58
CA LEU A 188 -11.36 -3.40 11.51
C LEU A 188 -11.13 -2.25 10.53
N ARG A 189 -12.03 -2.07 9.54
CA ARG A 189 -12.03 -0.89 8.67
C ARG A 189 -12.49 0.35 9.43
N HIS A 190 -12.02 1.52 9.00
CA HIS A 190 -12.44 2.80 9.55
C HIS A 190 -12.26 3.94 8.54
N ASP A 191 -13.02 5.01 8.72
CA ASP A 191 -12.97 6.24 7.92
C ASP A 191 -12.12 7.36 8.57
N ARG A 192 -11.39 7.06 9.65
CA ARG A 192 -10.74 8.07 10.50
C ARG A 192 -9.38 8.46 9.96
N ILE A 193 -9.09 9.78 9.96
CA ILE A 193 -7.80 10.34 9.63
C ILE A 193 -7.48 11.53 10.53
N SER A 194 -6.24 11.62 11.03
CA SER A 194 -5.77 12.79 11.78
C SER A 194 -5.23 13.87 10.84
N SER A 195 -5.30 15.12 11.31
CA SER A 195 -4.73 16.26 10.58
C SER A 195 -3.22 16.11 10.32
N GLY A 196 -2.46 15.48 11.23
CA GLY A 196 -1.04 15.20 11.05
C GLY A 196 -0.76 14.25 9.89
N VAL A 197 -1.58 13.19 9.74
CA VAL A 197 -1.49 12.25 8.61
C VAL A 197 -1.84 12.96 7.30
N TYR A 198 -2.97 13.70 7.28
CA TYR A 198 -3.41 14.44 6.10
C TYR A 198 -2.37 15.46 5.62
N LEU A 199 -1.89 16.34 6.51
CA LEU A 199 -0.89 17.36 6.18
C LEU A 199 0.44 16.74 5.74
N GLY A 200 0.80 15.60 6.34
CA GLY A 200 2.01 14.87 6.01
C GLY A 200 2.00 14.36 4.57
N PHE A 201 0.96 13.65 4.14
CA PHE A 201 0.94 13.14 2.77
C PHE A 201 0.74 14.26 1.73
N VAL A 202 -0.06 15.30 2.02
CA VAL A 202 -0.22 16.44 1.10
C VAL A 202 1.10 17.16 0.84
N ARG A 203 1.95 17.29 1.86
CA ARG A 203 3.30 17.85 1.70
C ARG A 203 4.17 17.05 0.74
N GLU A 204 4.04 15.71 0.74
CA GLU A 204 4.84 14.85 -0.14
C GLU A 204 4.45 15.00 -1.62
N PHE A 205 3.20 15.34 -1.95
CA PHE A 205 2.75 15.46 -3.35
C PHE A 205 3.52 16.51 -4.15
N GLU A 206 3.92 17.63 -3.51
CA GLU A 206 4.46 18.82 -4.20
C GLU A 206 5.75 18.49 -5.00
N ASN A 207 6.62 17.62 -4.49
CA ASN A 207 7.94 17.36 -5.07
C ASN A 207 8.28 15.87 -5.24
N LEU A 208 7.32 14.97 -5.05
CA LEU A 208 7.58 13.54 -5.09
C LEU A 208 8.17 13.10 -6.44
N HIS A 209 7.60 13.59 -7.56
CA HIS A 209 8.00 13.24 -8.92
C HIS A 209 9.47 13.57 -9.24
N THR A 210 10.06 14.58 -8.58
CA THR A 210 11.48 14.94 -8.77
C THR A 210 12.42 14.12 -7.89
N ARG A 211 11.92 13.53 -6.80
CA ARG A 211 12.73 12.79 -5.83
C ARG A 211 12.86 11.30 -6.17
N VAL A 212 11.90 10.75 -6.93
CA VAL A 212 11.80 9.29 -7.15
C VAL A 212 12.80 8.74 -8.17
N SER A 213 13.62 9.56 -8.81
CA SER A 213 14.66 9.12 -9.75
C SER A 213 15.71 8.19 -9.12
N GLY A 214 15.88 8.24 -7.80
CA GLY A 214 16.71 7.30 -7.04
C GLY A 214 16.12 5.89 -6.91
N ILE A 215 14.84 5.67 -7.26
CA ILE A 215 14.22 4.35 -7.21
C ILE A 215 14.45 3.65 -8.56
N THR A 216 15.29 2.61 -8.55
CA THR A 216 15.73 1.91 -9.76
C THR A 216 15.15 0.51 -9.93
N LEU A 217 14.37 0.03 -8.98
CA LEU A 217 13.71 -1.27 -9.04
C LEU A 217 12.81 -1.41 -10.27
N PRO A 218 12.77 -2.56 -10.94
CA PRO A 218 11.70 -2.90 -11.87
C PRO A 218 10.33 -2.60 -11.24
N SER A 219 9.47 -1.88 -11.96
CA SER A 219 8.27 -1.29 -11.36
C SER A 219 7.03 -1.57 -12.22
N LEU A 220 5.93 -1.96 -11.54
CA LEU A 220 4.60 -2.07 -12.11
C LEU A 220 3.68 -1.06 -11.43
N LEU A 221 2.95 -0.27 -12.22
CA LEU A 221 1.84 0.57 -11.79
C LEU A 221 0.52 -0.04 -12.28
N VAL A 222 -0.44 -0.17 -11.40
CA VAL A 222 -1.83 -0.52 -11.73
C VAL A 222 -2.78 0.52 -11.13
N CYS A 223 -3.59 1.17 -11.96
CA CYS A 223 -4.52 2.23 -11.57
C CYS A 223 -5.81 2.14 -12.38
N SER A 224 -6.90 2.74 -11.90
CA SER A 224 -8.04 3.10 -12.74
C SER A 224 -7.70 4.36 -13.55
N GLU A 225 -8.21 4.49 -14.78
CA GLU A 225 -8.11 5.72 -15.59
C GLU A 225 -8.77 6.92 -14.90
N LYS A 226 -9.85 6.69 -14.16
CA LYS A 226 -10.59 7.68 -13.38
C LYS A 226 -10.84 7.20 -11.96
N ASP A 227 -9.75 7.04 -11.22
CA ASP A 227 -9.86 6.70 -9.81
C ASP A 227 -10.57 7.84 -9.04
N PRO A 228 -11.62 7.54 -8.25
CA PRO A 228 -12.37 8.57 -7.55
C PRO A 228 -11.66 9.15 -6.33
N ILE A 229 -10.54 8.56 -5.90
CA ILE A 229 -9.81 8.92 -4.67
C ILE A 229 -8.44 9.52 -4.98
N VAL A 230 -7.64 8.84 -5.83
CA VAL A 230 -6.30 9.30 -6.18
C VAL A 230 -6.26 9.88 -7.59
N ASP A 231 -5.44 10.89 -7.79
CA ASP A 231 -5.22 11.46 -9.12
C ASP A 231 -4.35 10.52 -9.97
N SER A 232 -4.98 9.85 -10.93
CA SER A 232 -4.30 8.89 -11.82
C SER A 232 -3.18 9.56 -12.64
N ARG A 233 -3.32 10.85 -12.99
CA ARG A 233 -2.28 11.61 -13.71
C ARG A 233 -1.07 11.86 -12.81
N ALA A 234 -1.29 12.17 -11.52
CA ALA A 234 -0.21 12.28 -10.56
C ALA A 234 0.51 10.94 -10.37
N CYS A 235 -0.25 9.82 -10.36
CA CYS A 235 0.34 8.47 -10.31
C CYS A 235 1.25 8.22 -11.53
N GLU A 236 0.81 8.52 -12.73
CA GLU A 236 1.60 8.37 -13.96
C GLU A 236 2.83 9.28 -13.96
N LEU A 237 2.69 10.54 -13.53
CA LEU A 237 3.78 11.51 -13.47
C LEU A 237 4.90 11.04 -12.52
N VAL A 238 4.55 10.63 -11.29
CA VAL A 238 5.52 10.12 -10.33
C VAL A 238 6.14 8.82 -10.83
N PHE A 239 5.34 7.92 -11.40
CA PHE A 239 5.81 6.65 -11.96
C PHE A 239 6.80 6.87 -13.14
N ALA A 240 6.53 7.83 -14.00
CA ALA A 240 7.44 8.22 -15.08
C ALA A 240 8.77 8.73 -14.54
N GLY A 241 8.77 9.44 -13.41
CA GLY A 241 9.96 9.97 -12.74
C GLY A 241 10.87 8.92 -12.08
N LEU A 242 10.42 7.66 -11.92
CA LEU A 242 11.26 6.59 -11.38
C LEU A 242 12.50 6.37 -12.25
N GLY A 243 13.67 6.14 -11.61
CA GLY A 243 14.93 5.80 -12.29
C GLY A 243 15.00 4.36 -12.82
N SER A 244 13.94 3.59 -12.66
CA SER A 244 13.82 2.22 -13.14
C SER A 244 13.95 2.13 -14.66
N LYS A 245 14.72 1.16 -15.14
CA LYS A 245 14.82 0.81 -16.57
C LYS A 245 13.66 -0.07 -17.04
N VAL A 246 12.98 -0.76 -16.12
CA VAL A 246 11.84 -1.64 -16.40
C VAL A 246 10.62 -1.03 -15.73
N LYS A 247 9.81 -0.33 -16.50
CA LYS A 247 8.54 0.28 -16.05
C LYS A 247 7.39 -0.27 -16.89
N LYS A 248 6.37 -0.83 -16.23
CA LYS A 248 5.12 -1.25 -16.85
C LYS A 248 3.96 -0.58 -16.14
N SER A 249 2.99 -0.09 -16.88
CA SER A 249 1.76 0.49 -16.32
C SER A 249 0.54 -0.11 -17.00
N HIS A 250 -0.49 -0.38 -16.20
CA HIS A 250 -1.81 -0.78 -16.68
C HIS A 250 -2.84 0.18 -16.08
N LEU A 251 -3.49 0.94 -16.96
CA LEU A 251 -4.63 1.77 -16.60
C LEU A 251 -5.89 1.03 -16.99
N TYR A 252 -6.69 0.68 -15.99
CA TYR A 252 -7.96 -0.02 -16.20
C TYR A 252 -9.06 1.00 -16.49
N GLY A 253 -10.03 0.61 -17.31
CA GLY A 253 -11.08 1.49 -17.82
C GLY A 253 -11.77 2.35 -16.76
N GLN A 254 -12.37 3.45 -17.20
CA GLN A 254 -12.90 4.52 -16.37
C GLN A 254 -13.93 4.09 -15.30
N GLU A 255 -14.52 2.92 -15.48
CA GLU A 255 -15.47 2.33 -14.52
C GLU A 255 -14.79 1.68 -13.31
N ALA A 256 -13.50 1.28 -13.43
CA ALA A 256 -12.76 0.65 -12.34
C ALA A 256 -12.65 1.60 -11.14
N LYS A 257 -12.76 1.04 -9.93
CA LYS A 257 -12.69 1.81 -8.69
C LYS A 257 -11.32 1.72 -8.05
N HIS A 258 -11.16 2.35 -6.90
CA HIS A 258 -9.86 2.52 -6.23
C HIS A 258 -9.20 1.20 -5.81
N GLU A 259 -9.96 0.30 -5.17
CA GLU A 259 -9.44 -1.00 -4.70
C GLU A 259 -9.52 -2.06 -5.80
N LEU A 260 -8.64 -1.99 -6.80
CA LEU A 260 -8.61 -2.89 -7.96
C LEU A 260 -8.58 -4.39 -7.57
N PHE A 261 -7.96 -4.72 -6.44
CA PHE A 261 -7.86 -6.11 -5.94
C PHE A 261 -9.16 -6.64 -5.34
N ASN A 262 -10.10 -5.76 -5.09
CA ASN A 262 -11.42 -6.06 -4.56
C ASN A 262 -12.55 -5.66 -5.52
N ASP A 263 -12.21 -5.13 -6.72
CA ASP A 263 -13.17 -4.77 -7.75
C ASP A 263 -13.56 -6.00 -8.61
N ILE A 264 -14.60 -5.87 -9.40
CA ILE A 264 -15.08 -6.95 -10.30
C ILE A 264 -14.03 -7.35 -11.34
N ILE A 265 -13.05 -6.47 -11.65
CA ILE A 265 -11.95 -6.73 -12.59
C ILE A 265 -10.75 -7.41 -11.93
N ARG A 266 -10.79 -7.73 -10.64
CA ARG A 266 -9.64 -8.26 -9.88
C ARG A 266 -8.89 -9.40 -10.54
N THR A 267 -9.59 -10.30 -11.26
CA THR A 267 -8.95 -11.43 -11.91
C THR A 267 -8.02 -10.99 -13.05
N GLU A 268 -8.39 -9.97 -13.82
CA GLU A 268 -7.55 -9.37 -14.85
C GLU A 268 -6.32 -8.71 -14.19
N VAL A 269 -6.55 -7.91 -13.15
CA VAL A 269 -5.48 -7.23 -12.40
C VAL A 269 -4.49 -8.24 -11.82
N PHE A 270 -4.97 -9.31 -11.21
CA PHE A 270 -4.11 -10.38 -10.66
C PHE A 270 -3.32 -11.10 -11.76
N GLY A 271 -3.91 -11.26 -12.94
CA GLY A 271 -3.22 -11.80 -14.12
C GLY A 271 -2.04 -10.92 -14.55
N ASP A 272 -2.23 -9.59 -14.56
CA ASP A 272 -1.16 -8.64 -14.89
C ASP A 272 -0.04 -8.65 -13.84
N LEU A 273 -0.39 -8.68 -12.56
CA LEU A 273 0.58 -8.85 -11.47
C LEU A 273 1.38 -10.14 -11.63
N GLY A 274 0.69 -11.24 -11.91
CA GLY A 274 1.32 -12.56 -12.11
C GLY A 274 2.32 -12.54 -13.26
N ARG A 275 1.94 -11.99 -14.43
CA ARG A 275 2.85 -11.84 -15.57
C ARG A 275 4.07 -10.98 -15.25
N PHE A 276 3.87 -9.91 -14.49
CA PHE A 276 5.00 -9.07 -14.06
C PHE A 276 5.92 -9.83 -13.11
N ILE A 277 5.39 -10.46 -12.07
CA ILE A 277 6.18 -11.25 -11.10
C ILE A 277 6.96 -12.36 -11.82
N ASP A 278 6.29 -13.16 -12.66
CA ASP A 278 6.91 -14.26 -13.42
C ASP A 278 8.06 -13.74 -14.32
N SER A 279 7.88 -12.57 -14.97
CA SER A 279 8.93 -11.94 -15.79
C SER A 279 10.17 -11.51 -15.00
N GLN A 280 9.98 -11.08 -13.74
CA GLN A 280 11.09 -10.65 -12.90
C GLN A 280 11.80 -11.82 -12.20
N ILE A 281 11.11 -12.92 -11.91
CA ILE A 281 11.74 -14.17 -11.42
C ILE A 281 12.62 -14.76 -12.52
N GLY A 282 12.16 -14.76 -13.79
CA GLY A 282 12.92 -15.25 -14.93
C GLY A 282 14.17 -14.45 -15.27
N ALA A 283 14.18 -13.15 -14.97
CA ALA A 283 15.32 -12.26 -15.21
C ALA A 283 16.47 -12.43 -14.19
N SER A 284 16.25 -13.17 -13.10
CA SER A 284 17.24 -13.44 -12.03
C SER A 284 18.04 -14.73 -12.26
N LYS A 285 17.76 -15.44 -13.35
CA LYS A 285 18.49 -16.65 -13.78
C LYS A 285 19.41 -16.30 -14.94
#